data_74c1403f065fc0f54d8fdf23af4ede92
#
_entry.id   74c1403f065fc0f54d8fdf23af4ede92
#
_cell.length_a   1.000
_cell.length_b   1.000
_cell.length_c   1.000
_cell.angle_alpha   90.00
_cell.angle_beta   90.00
_cell.angle_gamma   90.00
#
_symmetry.space_group_name_H-M   'P 1'
#
loop_
_entity.id
_entity.type
_entity.pdbx_description
1 polymer ?
#
loop_
_entity_poly.entity_id
_entity_poly.type
_entity_poly.pdbx_seq_one_letter_code
_entity_poly.pdbx_strand_id
1 'polypeptide(L)'
;MAAGGIVLRGKVKPRFAVVRLRREKAWVLPKGKLYPREHPRDAAKREVLEETGHDVSVHEFLGSVSYVVEGKLKIVQFWLMRATGAPVHELNDDVKAVKWLPLRQAIDTLTRPHEKVFLTHVGPIALKAVKKSRRAKPLRSAGRRRRRGALNAPVEHVIAFDYEKTRPNVVKALSHWVGRATHQAARKAG
;
A
#
# COMPACT_ATOMS: atom_id res chain seq x y z
N MET A 1 -15.06 2.55 -4.84
CA MET A 1 -13.84 2.14 -4.10
C MET A 1 -12.69 1.93 -5.06
N ALA A 2 -11.46 2.05 -4.56
CA ALA A 2 -10.22 1.79 -5.30
C ALA A 2 -9.25 1.01 -4.40
N ALA A 3 -8.25 0.39 -5.01
CA ALA A 3 -7.22 -0.37 -4.31
C ALA A 3 -5.85 -0.15 -4.96
N GLY A 4 -4.78 -0.27 -4.19
CA GLY A 4 -3.43 -0.06 -4.70
C GLY A 4 -2.34 -0.62 -3.79
N GLY A 5 -1.09 -0.34 -4.14
CA GLY A 5 0.08 -0.87 -3.45
C GLY A 5 1.08 0.18 -3.00
N ILE A 6 1.62 -0.01 -1.80
CA ILE A 6 2.90 0.55 -1.41
C ILE A 6 3.97 -0.43 -1.86
N VAL A 7 4.47 -0.22 -3.06
CA VAL A 7 5.31 -1.20 -3.77
C VAL A 7 6.78 -0.91 -3.53
N LEU A 8 7.50 -1.90 -3.01
CA LEU A 8 8.95 -1.82 -2.81
C LEU A 8 9.70 -2.77 -3.74
N ARG A 9 10.85 -2.31 -4.26
CA ARG A 9 11.82 -3.10 -5.02
C ARG A 9 13.21 -2.98 -4.39
N GLY A 10 13.98 -4.04 -4.46
CA GLY A 10 15.33 -4.11 -3.91
C GLY A 10 15.40 -4.66 -2.50
N LYS A 11 16.40 -5.53 -2.26
CA LYS A 11 16.59 -6.21 -0.97
C LYS A 11 17.40 -5.38 0.03
N VAL A 12 18.43 -4.67 -0.40
CA VAL A 12 19.37 -3.94 0.48
C VAL A 12 18.95 -2.48 0.65
N LYS A 13 18.67 -1.79 -0.45
CA LYS A 13 18.21 -0.40 -0.49
C LYS A 13 16.82 -0.36 -1.13
N PRO A 14 15.75 -0.67 -0.37
CA PRO A 14 14.39 -0.69 -0.91
C PRO A 14 14.00 0.67 -1.49
N ARG A 15 13.37 0.65 -2.67
CA ARG A 15 12.84 1.82 -3.35
C ARG A 15 11.34 1.68 -3.55
N PHE A 16 10.62 2.76 -3.39
CA PHE A 16 9.18 2.84 -3.55
C PHE A 16 8.83 3.20 -4.98
N ALA A 17 7.79 2.56 -5.53
CA ALA A 17 7.22 2.92 -6.81
C ALA A 17 6.33 4.16 -6.66
N VAL A 18 6.51 5.11 -7.57
CA VAL A 18 5.56 6.19 -7.85
C VAL A 18 5.33 6.25 -9.35
N VAL A 19 4.09 6.46 -9.77
CA VAL A 19 3.68 6.47 -11.17
C VAL A 19 3.25 7.86 -11.60
N ARG A 20 3.53 8.23 -12.85
CA ARG A 20 3.13 9.50 -13.43
C ARG A 20 1.94 9.30 -14.34
N LEU A 21 0.81 9.89 -13.99
CA LEU A 21 -0.38 9.88 -14.85
C LEU A 21 -0.16 10.73 -16.10
N ARG A 22 -0.60 10.21 -17.24
CA ARG A 22 -0.41 10.87 -18.54
C ARG A 22 -1.25 12.14 -18.67
N ARG A 23 -2.54 12.06 -18.36
CA ARG A 23 -3.48 13.19 -18.49
C ARG A 23 -3.27 14.25 -17.42
N GLU A 24 -3.26 13.86 -16.16
CA GLU A 24 -3.13 14.78 -15.01
C GLU A 24 -1.70 15.29 -14.80
N LYS A 25 -0.71 14.64 -15.43
CA LYS A 25 0.75 14.89 -15.22
C LYS A 25 1.17 14.75 -13.75
N ALA A 26 0.32 14.20 -12.90
CA ALA A 26 0.53 14.00 -11.47
C ALA A 26 1.35 12.75 -11.18
N TRP A 27 2.20 12.82 -10.15
CA TRP A 27 2.88 11.66 -9.57
C TRP A 27 2.04 11.13 -8.41
N VAL A 28 1.68 9.87 -8.44
CA VAL A 28 0.78 9.22 -7.49
C VAL A 28 1.29 7.85 -7.07
N LEU A 29 0.72 7.30 -6.00
CA LEU A 29 0.87 5.88 -5.65
C LEU A 29 0.09 5.02 -6.64
N PRO A 30 0.62 3.86 -7.07
CA PRO A 30 -0.07 2.96 -8.01
C PRO A 30 -1.37 2.43 -7.41
N LYS A 31 -2.49 2.64 -8.10
CA LYS A 31 -3.84 2.26 -7.67
C LYS A 31 -4.89 2.49 -8.75
N GLY A 32 -5.97 1.74 -8.70
CA GLY A 32 -7.10 1.97 -9.58
C GLY A 32 -8.44 1.47 -9.04
N LYS A 33 -9.47 1.50 -9.87
CA LYS A 33 -10.82 1.15 -9.49
C LYS A 33 -10.99 -0.37 -9.41
N LEU A 34 -11.84 -0.81 -8.47
CA LEU A 34 -12.27 -2.20 -8.45
C LEU A 34 -13.24 -2.47 -9.59
N TYR A 35 -13.13 -3.64 -10.21
CA TYR A 35 -14.16 -4.18 -11.07
C TYR A 35 -15.37 -4.68 -10.25
N PRO A 36 -16.54 -4.87 -10.86
CA PRO A 36 -17.68 -5.47 -10.18
C PRO A 36 -17.30 -6.84 -9.58
N ARG A 37 -17.57 -7.00 -8.27
CA ARG A 37 -17.27 -8.23 -7.50
C ARG A 37 -15.78 -8.56 -7.33
N GLU A 38 -14.86 -7.69 -7.75
CA GLU A 38 -13.43 -7.89 -7.55
C GLU A 38 -13.06 -7.67 -6.08
N HIS A 39 -12.26 -8.59 -5.52
CA HIS A 39 -11.76 -8.42 -4.16
C HIS A 39 -10.69 -7.31 -4.13
N PRO A 40 -10.71 -6.38 -3.15
CA PRO A 40 -9.80 -5.22 -3.15
C PRO A 40 -8.31 -5.56 -3.21
N ARG A 41 -7.90 -6.68 -2.61
CA ARG A 41 -6.51 -7.15 -2.65
C ARG A 41 -6.08 -7.59 -4.04
N ASP A 42 -6.98 -8.21 -4.80
CA ASP A 42 -6.72 -8.67 -6.16
C ASP A 42 -6.72 -7.50 -7.13
N ALA A 43 -7.67 -6.55 -6.98
CA ALA A 43 -7.65 -5.28 -7.69
C ALA A 43 -6.32 -4.53 -7.46
N ALA A 44 -5.85 -4.45 -6.22
CA ALA A 44 -4.59 -3.80 -5.91
C ALA A 44 -3.40 -4.48 -6.62
N LYS A 45 -3.37 -5.83 -6.70
CA LYS A 45 -2.32 -6.56 -7.41
C LYS A 45 -2.38 -6.29 -8.92
N ARG A 46 -3.58 -6.35 -9.51
CA ARG A 46 -3.81 -6.08 -10.95
C ARG A 46 -3.36 -4.66 -11.31
N GLU A 47 -3.85 -3.66 -10.59
CA GLU A 47 -3.52 -2.24 -10.83
C GLU A 47 -2.02 -1.96 -10.71
N VAL A 48 -1.35 -2.57 -9.73
CA VAL A 48 0.10 -2.43 -9.60
C VAL A 48 0.84 -3.05 -10.77
N LEU A 49 0.40 -4.21 -11.28
CA LEU A 49 0.98 -4.82 -12.48
C LEU A 49 0.80 -3.91 -13.70
N GLU A 50 -0.42 -3.42 -13.93
CA GLU A 50 -0.78 -2.56 -15.07
C GLU A 50 -0.04 -1.20 -15.04
N GLU A 51 0.10 -0.58 -13.85
CA GLU A 51 0.70 0.74 -13.70
C GLU A 51 2.21 0.73 -13.50
N THR A 52 2.81 -0.37 -13.04
CA THR A 52 4.26 -0.45 -12.81
C THR A 52 5.00 -1.40 -13.74
N GLY A 53 4.27 -2.26 -14.46
CA GLY A 53 4.82 -3.32 -15.29
C GLY A 53 5.40 -4.51 -14.51
N HIS A 54 5.32 -4.52 -13.17
CA HIS A 54 5.99 -5.52 -12.35
C HIS A 54 4.97 -6.46 -11.67
N ASP A 55 5.23 -7.77 -11.76
CA ASP A 55 4.55 -8.71 -10.87
C ASP A 55 5.00 -8.50 -9.43
N VAL A 56 4.05 -8.67 -8.49
CA VAL A 56 4.25 -8.38 -7.09
C VAL A 56 3.71 -9.47 -6.17
N SER A 57 4.42 -9.70 -5.09
CA SER A 57 3.85 -10.42 -3.94
C SER A 57 3.13 -9.43 -3.04
N VAL A 58 1.85 -9.73 -2.74
CA VAL A 58 1.01 -8.92 -1.84
C VAL A 58 1.16 -9.43 -0.42
N HIS A 59 1.48 -8.52 0.49
CA HIS A 59 1.69 -8.79 1.91
C HIS A 59 0.55 -8.21 2.76
N GLU A 60 0.89 -7.51 3.82
CA GLU A 60 -0.04 -6.96 4.81
C GLU A 60 -0.80 -5.71 4.31
N PHE A 61 -2.00 -5.54 4.81
CA PHE A 61 -2.80 -4.33 4.63
C PHE A 61 -2.19 -3.19 5.43
N LEU A 62 -1.97 -2.03 4.80
CA LEU A 62 -1.33 -0.88 5.44
C LEU A 62 -2.33 0.21 5.85
N GLY A 63 -3.53 0.20 5.32
CA GLY A 63 -4.56 1.18 5.64
C GLY A 63 -5.30 1.72 4.42
N SER A 64 -6.19 2.68 4.68
CA SER A 64 -7.00 3.33 3.66
C SER A 64 -6.81 4.83 3.70
N VAL A 65 -6.95 5.46 2.53
CA VAL A 65 -7.03 6.92 2.37
C VAL A 65 -8.41 7.27 1.85
N SER A 66 -9.07 8.23 2.50
CA SER A 66 -10.33 8.79 2.02
C SER A 66 -10.18 10.26 1.68
N TYR A 67 -10.77 10.67 0.57
CA TYR A 67 -10.77 12.06 0.11
C TYR A 67 -11.97 12.34 -0.80
N VAL A 68 -12.33 13.61 -0.96
CA VAL A 68 -13.46 14.03 -1.80
C VAL A 68 -12.93 14.53 -3.15
N VAL A 69 -13.56 14.07 -4.23
CA VAL A 69 -13.33 14.55 -5.60
C VAL A 69 -14.68 14.81 -6.23
N GLU A 70 -14.91 16.02 -6.71
CA GLU A 70 -16.18 16.43 -7.34
C GLU A 70 -17.40 16.09 -6.48
N GLY A 71 -17.31 16.36 -5.16
CA GLY A 71 -18.37 16.09 -4.19
C GLY A 71 -18.57 14.60 -3.84
N LYS A 72 -17.79 13.67 -4.42
CA LYS A 72 -17.91 12.23 -4.18
C LYS A 72 -16.77 11.72 -3.30
N LEU A 73 -17.11 10.99 -2.23
CA LEU A 73 -16.14 10.32 -1.38
C LEU A 73 -15.45 9.19 -2.13
N LYS A 74 -14.13 9.26 -2.23
CA LYS A 74 -13.26 8.19 -2.73
C LYS A 74 -12.53 7.54 -1.57
N ILE A 75 -12.53 6.22 -1.52
CA ILE A 75 -11.79 5.41 -0.56
C ILE A 75 -10.82 4.53 -1.34
N VAL A 76 -9.55 4.58 -0.98
CA VAL A 76 -8.49 3.77 -1.57
C VAL A 76 -7.83 2.92 -0.48
N GLN A 77 -7.79 1.61 -0.68
CA GLN A 77 -7.14 0.66 0.22
C GLN A 77 -5.74 0.33 -0.31
N PHE A 78 -4.74 0.27 0.59
CA PHE A 78 -3.35 0.02 0.22
C PHE A 78 -2.76 -1.18 0.95
N TRP A 79 -2.04 -2.02 0.19
CA TRP A 79 -1.27 -3.15 0.70
C TRP A 79 0.22 -2.93 0.52
N LEU A 80 1.01 -3.47 1.45
CA LEU A 80 2.44 -3.65 1.24
C LEU A 80 2.66 -4.66 0.13
N MET A 81 3.47 -4.30 -0.87
CA MET A 81 3.80 -5.17 -1.99
C MET A 81 5.29 -5.17 -2.28
N ARG A 82 5.77 -6.29 -2.80
CA ARG A 82 7.17 -6.42 -3.24
C ARG A 82 7.23 -6.82 -4.70
N ALA A 83 7.84 -5.95 -5.49
CA ALA A 83 8.16 -6.25 -6.88
C ALA A 83 9.44 -7.10 -6.95
N THR A 84 9.41 -8.12 -7.79
CA THR A 84 10.53 -9.03 -8.06
C THR A 84 10.86 -9.05 -9.54
N GLY A 85 12.14 -9.13 -9.87
CA GLY A 85 12.58 -9.25 -11.26
C GLY A 85 12.50 -7.95 -12.09
N ALA A 86 12.54 -8.14 -13.39
CA ALA A 86 12.33 -7.12 -14.41
C ALA A 86 10.82 -6.87 -14.61
N PRO A 87 10.43 -5.81 -15.33
CA PRO A 87 9.07 -5.64 -15.80
C PRO A 87 8.64 -6.82 -16.64
N VAL A 88 7.40 -7.30 -16.46
CA VAL A 88 6.80 -8.44 -17.17
C VAL A 88 5.59 -8.03 -17.98
N HIS A 89 5.17 -6.77 -17.85
CA HIS A 89 4.00 -6.21 -18.53
C HIS A 89 4.31 -4.77 -18.99
N GLU A 90 3.72 -4.34 -20.09
CA GLU A 90 3.76 -2.96 -20.53
C GLU A 90 2.90 -2.09 -19.62
N LEU A 91 3.27 -0.80 -19.49
CA LEU A 91 2.48 0.14 -18.73
C LEU A 91 1.14 0.39 -19.44
N ASN A 92 0.07 0.52 -18.67
CA ASN A 92 -1.22 0.91 -19.24
C ASN A 92 -1.18 2.33 -19.84
N ASP A 93 -2.15 2.66 -20.70
CA ASP A 93 -2.18 3.92 -21.43
C ASP A 93 -2.32 5.17 -20.55
N ASP A 94 -2.82 5.01 -19.32
CA ASP A 94 -2.99 6.11 -18.37
C ASP A 94 -1.67 6.50 -17.70
N VAL A 95 -0.66 5.62 -17.72
CA VAL A 95 0.64 5.86 -17.08
C VAL A 95 1.69 6.30 -18.10
N LYS A 96 2.34 7.41 -17.83
CA LYS A 96 3.47 7.91 -18.63
C LYS A 96 4.81 7.36 -18.21
N ALA A 97 5.03 7.16 -16.91
CA ALA A 97 6.32 6.76 -16.36
C ALA A 97 6.21 6.19 -14.95
N VAL A 98 7.17 5.35 -14.59
CA VAL A 98 7.37 4.82 -13.23
C VAL A 98 8.72 5.27 -12.72
N LYS A 99 8.80 5.70 -11.46
CA LYS A 99 10.05 5.95 -10.74
C LYS A 99 10.15 5.07 -9.51
N TRP A 100 11.36 4.58 -9.25
CA TRP A 100 11.71 3.81 -8.06
C TRP A 100 12.62 4.66 -7.18
N LEU A 101 12.10 5.19 -6.07
CA LEU A 101 12.73 6.23 -5.28
C LEU A 101 12.92 5.80 -3.82
N PRO A 102 13.97 6.29 -3.12
CA PRO A 102 14.03 6.22 -1.67
C PRO A 102 12.81 6.88 -1.05
N LEU A 103 12.41 6.47 0.17
CA LEU A 103 11.18 6.93 0.83
C LEU A 103 10.99 8.44 0.77
N ARG A 104 11.99 9.22 1.21
CA ARG A 104 11.89 10.68 1.23
C ARG A 104 11.64 11.26 -0.16
N GLN A 105 12.42 10.83 -1.15
CA GLN A 105 12.25 11.29 -2.52
C GLN A 105 10.90 10.87 -3.12
N ALA A 106 10.38 9.69 -2.76
CA ALA A 106 9.05 9.25 -3.18
C ALA A 106 7.97 10.18 -2.61
N ILE A 107 8.04 10.51 -1.30
CA ILE A 107 7.12 11.45 -0.65
C ILE A 107 7.20 12.83 -1.32
N ASP A 108 8.39 13.35 -1.55
CA ASP A 108 8.60 14.67 -2.16
C ASP A 108 8.05 14.71 -3.60
N THR A 109 8.22 13.61 -4.35
CA THR A 109 7.78 13.48 -5.74
C THR A 109 6.25 13.39 -5.88
N LEU A 110 5.54 12.74 -4.94
CA LEU A 110 4.09 12.64 -4.99
C LEU A 110 3.44 14.03 -5.11
N THR A 111 2.40 14.14 -5.93
CA THR A 111 1.71 15.41 -6.18
C THR A 111 0.54 15.62 -5.21
N ARG A 112 -0.15 14.54 -4.82
CA ARG A 112 -1.37 14.61 -4.01
C ARG A 112 -1.04 14.67 -2.51
N PRO A 113 -1.48 15.69 -1.76
CA PRO A 113 -1.14 15.88 -0.34
C PRO A 113 -1.54 14.68 0.54
N HIS A 114 -2.71 14.11 0.33
CA HIS A 114 -3.18 12.95 1.09
C HIS A 114 -2.32 11.70 0.88
N GLU A 115 -1.77 11.49 -0.32
CA GLU A 115 -0.84 10.39 -0.58
C GLU A 115 0.54 10.64 0.05
N LYS A 116 1.01 11.90 0.07
CA LYS A 116 2.24 12.28 0.80
C LYS A 116 2.11 11.96 2.29
N VAL A 117 1.03 12.42 2.92
CA VAL A 117 0.76 12.17 4.33
C VAL A 117 0.69 10.67 4.60
N PHE A 118 -0.06 9.93 3.79
CA PHE A 118 -0.19 8.49 3.96
C PHE A 118 1.17 7.78 3.85
N LEU A 119 1.94 8.05 2.79
CA LEU A 119 3.25 7.42 2.60
C LEU A 119 4.25 7.81 3.71
N THR A 120 4.16 9.01 4.25
CA THR A 120 4.97 9.46 5.41
C THR A 120 4.73 8.55 6.63
N HIS A 121 3.49 8.14 6.86
CA HIS A 121 3.13 7.28 7.99
C HIS A 121 3.43 5.80 7.73
N VAL A 122 3.02 5.26 6.58
CA VAL A 122 3.15 3.82 6.31
C VAL A 122 4.52 3.42 5.74
N GLY A 123 5.25 4.34 5.14
CA GLY A 123 6.56 4.06 4.53
C GLY A 123 7.59 3.47 5.50
N PRO A 124 7.77 4.03 6.72
CA PRO A 124 8.65 3.45 7.72
C PRO A 124 8.20 2.05 8.17
N ILE A 125 6.89 1.79 8.25
CA ILE A 125 6.32 0.47 8.57
C ILE A 125 6.70 -0.53 7.49
N ALA A 126 6.47 -0.17 6.23
CA ALA A 126 6.82 -0.99 5.07
C ALA A 126 8.32 -1.34 5.03
N LEU A 127 9.20 -0.37 5.32
CA LEU A 127 10.65 -0.61 5.40
C LEU A 127 11.04 -1.55 6.54
N LYS A 128 10.39 -1.44 7.70
CA LYS A 128 10.62 -2.35 8.84
C LYS A 128 10.19 -3.79 8.50
N ALA A 129 9.04 -3.97 7.87
CA ALA A 129 8.54 -5.27 7.42
C ALA A 129 9.53 -5.96 6.45
N VAL A 130 10.05 -5.23 5.47
CA VAL A 130 11.07 -5.74 4.53
C VAL A 130 12.36 -6.13 5.25
N LYS A 131 12.82 -5.34 6.23
CA LYS A 131 14.02 -5.67 7.03
C LYS A 131 13.81 -6.91 7.90
N LYS A 132 12.62 -7.08 8.50
CA LYS A 132 12.26 -8.25 9.33
C LYS A 132 12.26 -9.53 8.48
N SER A 133 11.67 -9.50 7.30
CA SER A 133 11.65 -10.65 6.38
C SER A 133 13.06 -11.10 5.93
N ARG A 134 14.04 -10.19 5.90
CA ARG A 134 15.44 -10.53 5.62
C ARG A 134 16.15 -11.24 6.77
N ARG A 135 15.79 -10.92 8.03
CA ARG A 135 16.41 -11.51 9.22
C ARG A 135 15.87 -12.90 9.54
N ALA A 136 14.66 -13.22 9.09
CA ALA A 136 14.13 -14.57 9.13
C ALA A 136 14.97 -15.43 8.18
N LYS A 137 15.96 -16.18 8.73
CA LYS A 137 16.73 -17.18 7.98
C LYS A 137 15.72 -18.13 7.29
N PRO A 138 15.90 -18.48 6.00
CA PRO A 138 15.14 -19.59 5.45
C PRO A 138 15.45 -20.80 6.31
N LEU A 139 14.41 -21.46 6.87
CA LEU A 139 14.57 -22.80 7.41
C LEU A 139 15.24 -23.63 6.31
N ARG A 140 16.48 -24.07 6.56
CA ARG A 140 17.14 -25.04 5.68
C ARG A 140 16.17 -26.20 5.56
N SER A 141 15.71 -26.48 4.36
CA SER A 141 14.92 -27.66 4.07
C SER A 141 15.76 -28.87 4.47
N ALA A 142 15.51 -29.38 5.68
CA ALA A 142 16.01 -30.68 6.08
C ALA A 142 15.49 -31.67 5.06
N GLY A 143 16.40 -32.44 4.48
CA GLY A 143 16.16 -33.36 3.40
C GLY A 143 14.90 -34.20 3.62
N ARG A 144 14.01 -34.17 2.67
CA ARG A 144 12.74 -34.90 2.64
C ARG A 144 13.00 -36.40 2.51
N ARG A 145 13.21 -37.04 3.65
CA ARG A 145 13.15 -38.50 3.74
C ARG A 145 11.70 -38.92 3.54
N ARG A 146 11.41 -39.51 2.39
CA ARG A 146 10.11 -40.09 2.05
C ARG A 146 9.68 -41.05 3.16
N ARG A 147 8.63 -40.70 3.92
CA ARG A 147 7.75 -41.67 4.59
C ARG A 147 6.38 -41.54 3.96
N ARG A 148 5.94 -42.62 3.31
CA ARG A 148 4.57 -42.86 2.91
C ARG A 148 3.70 -43.06 4.14
N GLY A 149 2.51 -42.49 4.14
CA GLY A 149 1.34 -42.93 4.92
C GLY A 149 0.97 -41.95 6.04
N ALA A 150 -0.08 -41.22 5.79
CA ALA A 150 -1.31 -41.06 6.57
C ALA A 150 -2.12 -39.89 6.04
N LEU A 151 -3.37 -40.20 5.74
CA LEU A 151 -4.44 -39.32 5.34
C LEU A 151 -4.94 -38.48 6.52
N ASN A 152 -5.47 -37.27 6.20
CA ASN A 152 -6.50 -36.50 6.89
C ASN A 152 -6.08 -35.62 8.07
N ALA A 153 -6.16 -34.29 7.88
CA ALA A 153 -7.25 -33.39 8.35
C ALA A 153 -6.90 -31.94 8.01
N PRO A 154 -7.86 -31.09 7.64
CA PRO A 154 -7.62 -29.66 7.44
C PRO A 154 -7.54 -29.00 8.81
N VAL A 155 -6.44 -28.36 9.11
CA VAL A 155 -6.32 -27.50 10.30
C VAL A 155 -6.57 -26.07 9.84
N GLU A 156 -7.80 -25.63 9.99
CA GLU A 156 -8.13 -24.19 9.93
C GLU A 156 -7.53 -23.52 11.17
N HIS A 157 -6.39 -22.89 11.02
CA HIS A 157 -5.95 -21.89 11.99
C HIS A 157 -6.50 -20.52 11.57
N VAL A 158 -7.72 -20.25 12.00
CA VAL A 158 -8.24 -18.88 12.11
C VAL A 158 -7.48 -18.22 13.26
N ILE A 159 -6.45 -17.46 12.93
CA ILE A 159 -5.85 -16.52 13.89
C ILE A 159 -6.80 -15.31 13.88
N ALA A 160 -7.71 -15.28 14.87
CA ALA A 160 -8.48 -14.10 15.19
C ALA A 160 -7.49 -13.00 15.65
N PHE A 161 -7.28 -12.02 14.80
CA PHE A 161 -6.47 -10.85 15.14
C PHE A 161 -7.36 -9.92 15.95
N ASP A 162 -7.07 -9.79 17.24
CA ASP A 162 -7.76 -8.89 18.16
C ASP A 162 -7.47 -7.44 17.74
N TYR A 163 -8.39 -6.85 17.00
CA TYR A 163 -8.34 -5.49 16.42
C TYR A 163 -8.34 -4.40 17.50
N GLU A 164 -8.73 -4.71 18.73
CA GLU A 164 -8.82 -3.70 19.80
C GLU A 164 -7.48 -3.40 20.48
N LYS A 165 -6.50 -4.27 20.42
CA LYS A 165 -5.19 -4.08 21.08
C LYS A 165 -4.15 -3.29 20.27
N THR A 166 -4.41 -2.97 19.01
CA THR A 166 -3.44 -2.29 18.12
C THR A 166 -3.97 -1.00 17.51
N ARG A 167 -4.88 -0.30 18.17
CA ARG A 167 -5.27 1.05 17.77
C ARG A 167 -4.11 2.02 18.03
N PRO A 168 -3.34 2.48 17.03
CA PRO A 168 -2.58 3.70 17.21
C PRO A 168 -3.61 4.85 17.35
N ASN A 169 -3.33 5.77 18.27
CA ASN A 169 -4.16 6.93 18.65
C ASN A 169 -4.43 7.93 17.49
N VAL A 170 -4.93 7.46 16.35
CA VAL A 170 -5.24 8.28 15.17
C VAL A 170 -6.49 9.14 15.40
N VAL A 171 -7.41 8.70 16.27
CA VAL A 171 -8.63 9.43 16.57
C VAL A 171 -8.32 10.74 17.35
N LYS A 172 -7.28 10.77 18.20
CA LYS A 172 -6.88 12.00 18.92
C LYS A 172 -6.21 13.05 18.03
N ALA A 173 -5.60 12.69 16.92
CA ALA A 173 -4.99 13.64 15.98
C ALA A 173 -6.02 14.35 15.11
N LEU A 174 -7.11 13.70 14.76
CA LEU A 174 -8.19 14.28 13.96
C LEU A 174 -9.08 15.25 14.76
N SER A 175 -9.35 14.96 16.04
CA SER A 175 -10.14 15.86 16.89
C SER A 175 -9.42 17.19 17.18
N HIS A 176 -8.09 17.21 17.22
CA HIS A 176 -7.31 18.44 17.40
C HIS A 176 -7.25 19.33 16.14
N TRP A 177 -7.51 18.75 14.97
CA TRP A 177 -7.51 19.48 13.69
C TRP A 177 -8.89 20.11 13.42
N VAL A 178 -9.97 19.42 13.73
CA VAL A 178 -11.35 19.93 13.58
C VAL A 178 -11.62 21.08 14.54
N GLY A 179 -11.11 21.03 15.77
CA GLY A 179 -11.28 22.11 16.77
C GLY A 179 -10.58 23.43 16.43
N ARG A 180 -9.54 23.44 15.58
CA ARG A 180 -8.87 24.69 15.16
C ARG A 180 -9.55 25.36 13.96
N ALA A 181 -10.23 24.62 13.10
CA ALA A 181 -10.93 25.18 11.93
C ALA A 181 -12.19 25.98 12.34
N THR A 182 -12.86 25.59 13.41
CA THR A 182 -14.08 26.26 13.90
C THR A 182 -13.77 27.54 14.67
N HIS A 183 -12.58 27.68 15.31
CA HIS A 183 -12.22 28.90 16.04
C HIS A 183 -11.71 30.05 15.15
N GLN A 184 -11.30 29.75 13.91
CA GLN A 184 -10.83 30.78 12.97
C GLN A 184 -11.96 31.38 12.12
N ALA A 185 -13.07 30.67 11.99
CA ALA A 185 -14.27 31.18 11.29
C ALA A 185 -15.07 32.18 12.14
N ALA A 186 -15.04 32.04 13.46
CA ALA A 186 -15.78 32.93 14.38
C ALA A 186 -15.12 34.30 14.60
N ARG A 187 -13.85 34.51 14.21
CA ARG A 187 -13.14 35.81 14.38
C ARG A 187 -13.17 36.71 13.13
N LYS A 188 -13.84 36.34 12.06
CA LYS A 188 -13.96 37.17 10.84
C LYS A 188 -15.38 37.69 10.57
N ALA A 189 -16.30 37.48 11.51
CA ALA A 189 -17.70 37.97 11.43
C ALA A 189 -18.05 38.88 12.61
N GLY A 190 -17.11 39.72 13.08
CA GLY A 190 -17.33 40.78 14.07
C GLY A 190 -16.58 42.03 13.66
#